data_1c8031b4705846f6b40b561e8dba43df
#
_entry.id   1c8031b4705846f6b40b561e8dba43df
#
_cell.length_a   1.000
_cell.length_b   1.000
_cell.length_c   1.000
_cell.angle_alpha   90.00
_cell.angle_beta   90.00
_cell.angle_gamma   90.00
#
_symmetry.space_group_name_H-M   'P 1'
#
loop_
_entity.id
_entity.type
_entity.pdbx_description
1 polymer ?
#
loop_
_entity_poly.entity_id
_entity_poly.type
_entity_poly.pdbx_seq_one_letter_code
_entity_poly.pdbx_strand_id
1 'polypeptide(L)'
;MKKSLRAFLLSISCCASLFGAANKLSDIEPAREFYVDLEPKACDTKCLVTLLKKGQIFSFLSRFRENLANDELSMKYRDFLAGNFSSFASSSAPSFVPTGSAAKIAVLIPQKTIKSYSVIVSNSIIAYSAAAKNKALAQFFLFDDESNIGSVLENVLAQGFNYAIAPITDAALEQIADERYKGIFFYVPTLHASLARYEQPNILFGGVDYDGQIRSLSQKTDGKIASISDGSRLGSMLNRQVALQNPDAFLSVIETKNVDLRGELRRSGFMGASVFLNTTLLKTSLISSQFRVYDVNVKKVLCTQICYDPALFSLTQPSDRANMLIAISFSDIDENLLANAKLLGVDLKYDRVAYPVMFGMDYIITNFIDKNAHSFFMESVSGSQVQYKTQILQPTKSGFEIVE
;
A
#
# COMPACT_ATOMS: atom_id res chain seq x y z
N MET A 1 30.96 45.54 27.09
CA MET A 1 31.29 44.53 26.09
C MET A 1 31.47 43.08 26.62
N LYS A 2 31.95 42.84 27.86
CA LYS A 2 32.17 41.46 28.38
C LYS A 2 30.91 40.69 28.79
N LYS A 3 29.76 41.34 29.06
CA LYS A 3 28.51 40.68 29.45
C LYS A 3 27.68 40.17 28.24
N SER A 4 27.80 40.78 27.07
CA SER A 4 27.07 40.32 25.85
C SER A 4 27.73 39.10 25.22
N LEU A 5 29.04 38.93 25.36
CA LEU A 5 29.76 37.78 24.81
C LEU A 5 29.47 36.47 25.57
N ARG A 6 29.19 36.58 26.90
CA ARG A 6 28.82 35.39 27.71
C ARG A 6 27.38 34.91 27.42
N ALA A 7 26.45 35.81 27.11
CA ALA A 7 25.09 35.46 26.73
C ALA A 7 25.04 34.81 25.33
N PHE A 8 25.92 35.25 24.41
CA PHE A 8 26.02 34.66 23.07
C PHE A 8 26.65 33.26 23.08
N LEU A 9 27.63 33.02 23.94
CA LEU A 9 28.25 31.69 24.11
C LEU A 9 27.33 30.69 24.82
N LEU A 10 26.44 31.14 25.73
CA LEU A 10 25.44 30.27 26.35
C LEU A 10 24.30 29.90 25.38
N SER A 11 23.91 30.79 24.46
CA SER A 11 22.87 30.47 23.46
C SER A 11 23.36 29.50 22.40
N ILE A 12 24.64 29.51 22.03
CA ILE A 12 25.24 28.54 21.10
C ILE A 12 25.37 27.15 21.77
N SER A 13 25.62 27.06 23.07
CA SER A 13 25.73 25.81 23.81
C SER A 13 24.35 25.12 23.98
N CYS A 14 23.25 25.88 24.06
CA CYS A 14 21.90 25.32 24.13
C CYS A 14 21.38 24.78 22.78
N CYS A 15 21.85 25.30 21.64
CA CYS A 15 21.46 24.80 20.33
C CYS A 15 22.23 23.53 19.89
N ALA A 16 23.42 23.30 20.48
CA ALA A 16 24.20 22.09 20.16
C ALA A 16 23.69 20.79 20.83
N SER A 17 22.81 20.89 21.82
CA SER A 17 22.24 19.74 22.52
C SER A 17 20.91 19.25 21.95
N LEU A 18 20.41 19.87 20.85
CA LEU A 18 19.18 19.46 20.17
C LEU A 18 19.40 18.55 18.93
N PHE A 19 20.67 18.30 18.59
CA PHE A 19 21.03 17.37 17.53
C PHE A 19 21.71 16.14 18.14
N GLY A 20 20.92 15.14 18.57
CA GLY A 20 21.57 13.90 18.96
C GLY A 20 20.93 13.07 20.05
N ALA A 21 19.63 13.16 20.28
CA ALA A 21 18.91 12.06 20.91
C ALA A 21 18.28 11.23 19.79
N ALA A 22 19.04 10.31 19.21
CA ALA A 22 18.43 9.16 18.56
C ALA A 22 17.48 8.55 19.60
N ASN A 23 16.17 8.59 19.34
CA ASN A 23 15.19 7.95 20.18
C ASN A 23 15.52 6.45 20.22
N LYS A 24 16.19 6.02 21.27
CA LYS A 24 16.49 4.61 21.51
C LYS A 24 15.16 3.95 21.83
N LEU A 25 14.60 3.27 20.84
CA LEU A 25 13.30 2.58 20.96
C LEU A 25 13.32 1.42 21.96
N SER A 26 14.51 0.94 22.31
CA SER A 26 14.74 -0.15 23.26
C SER A 26 16.14 -0.06 23.84
N ASP A 27 16.33 -0.50 25.09
CA ASP A 27 17.65 -0.69 25.70
C ASP A 27 18.36 -1.96 25.23
N ILE A 28 17.68 -2.81 24.47
CA ILE A 28 18.24 -3.99 23.84
C ILE A 28 19.03 -3.53 22.61
N GLU A 29 20.31 -3.88 22.57
CA GLU A 29 21.10 -3.64 21.35
C GLU A 29 20.50 -4.41 20.17
N PRO A 30 20.42 -3.80 18.97
CA PRO A 30 19.96 -4.50 17.78
C PRO A 30 20.85 -5.71 17.51
N ALA A 31 20.25 -6.82 17.10
CA ALA A 31 20.98 -8.00 16.71
C ALA A 31 22.01 -7.66 15.63
N ARG A 32 23.23 -8.21 15.76
CA ARG A 32 24.26 -8.02 14.74
C ARG A 32 23.82 -8.72 13.46
N GLU A 33 23.85 -7.98 12.36
CA GLU A 33 23.63 -8.57 11.04
C GLU A 33 24.79 -9.51 10.69
N PHE A 34 24.46 -10.66 10.10
CA PHE A 34 25.44 -11.56 9.54
C PHE A 34 24.95 -12.13 8.21
N TYR A 35 25.87 -12.36 7.31
CA TYR A 35 25.58 -12.87 5.98
C TYR A 35 26.16 -14.28 5.85
N VAL A 36 25.31 -15.24 5.48
CA VAL A 36 25.69 -16.65 5.34
C VAL A 36 26.01 -16.94 3.87
N ASP A 37 27.19 -17.51 3.63
CA ASP A 37 27.55 -18.01 2.31
C ASP A 37 26.93 -19.40 2.09
N LEU A 38 25.93 -19.48 1.20
CA LEU A 38 25.26 -20.73 0.83
C LEU A 38 25.81 -21.36 -0.45
N GLU A 39 26.80 -20.74 -1.11
CA GLU A 39 27.37 -21.24 -2.34
C GLU A 39 28.43 -22.29 -2.07
N PRO A 40 28.37 -23.49 -2.70
CA PRO A 40 29.30 -24.58 -2.45
C PRO A 40 30.70 -24.35 -3.03
N LYS A 41 30.86 -23.41 -3.99
CA LYS A 41 32.12 -23.10 -4.61
C LYS A 41 32.88 -22.03 -3.83
N ALA A 42 34.17 -22.27 -3.56
CA ALA A 42 35.03 -21.25 -2.97
C ALA A 42 35.07 -19.98 -3.83
N CYS A 43 35.08 -18.81 -3.16
CA CYS A 43 35.21 -17.51 -3.80
C CYS A 43 36.62 -16.97 -3.58
N ASP A 44 37.29 -16.57 -4.65
CA ASP A 44 38.59 -15.89 -4.63
C ASP A 44 38.40 -14.37 -4.86
N THR A 45 39.50 -13.63 -4.92
CA THR A 45 39.49 -12.19 -5.17
C THR A 45 38.80 -11.83 -6.50
N LYS A 46 39.01 -12.66 -7.56
CA LYS A 46 38.34 -12.43 -8.86
C LYS A 46 36.84 -12.65 -8.77
N CYS A 47 36.41 -13.62 -7.98
CA CYS A 47 35.00 -13.86 -7.68
C CYS A 47 34.40 -12.65 -6.98
N LEU A 48 35.02 -12.10 -5.92
CA LEU A 48 34.54 -10.92 -5.21
C LEU A 48 34.38 -9.70 -6.13
N VAL A 49 35.38 -9.43 -6.97
CA VAL A 49 35.31 -8.37 -7.99
C VAL A 49 34.18 -8.62 -8.98
N THR A 50 33.95 -9.86 -9.38
CA THR A 50 32.86 -10.22 -10.31
C THR A 50 31.49 -10.01 -9.70
N LEU A 51 31.32 -10.37 -8.41
CA LEU A 51 30.09 -10.13 -7.66
C LEU A 51 29.76 -8.63 -7.57
N LEU A 52 30.77 -7.80 -7.28
CA LEU A 52 30.60 -6.34 -7.28
C LEU A 52 30.22 -5.81 -8.67
N LYS A 53 30.90 -6.23 -9.73
CA LYS A 53 30.58 -5.82 -11.12
C LYS A 53 29.16 -6.22 -11.54
N LYS A 54 28.64 -7.32 -11.00
CA LYS A 54 27.27 -7.79 -11.26
C LYS A 54 26.23 -7.19 -10.33
N GLY A 55 26.61 -6.30 -9.40
CA GLY A 55 25.69 -5.72 -8.42
C GLY A 55 25.17 -6.71 -7.37
N GLN A 56 25.82 -7.87 -7.22
CA GLN A 56 25.42 -8.92 -6.27
C GLN A 56 25.97 -8.63 -4.87
N ILE A 57 25.47 -7.53 -4.25
CA ILE A 57 26.01 -7.00 -3.00
C ILE A 57 25.90 -8.00 -1.85
N PHE A 58 24.75 -8.64 -1.66
CA PHE A 58 24.56 -9.60 -0.56
C PHE A 58 25.44 -10.84 -0.73
N SER A 59 25.61 -11.32 -1.96
CA SER A 59 26.56 -12.41 -2.27
C SER A 59 28.01 -11.98 -2.01
N PHE A 60 28.34 -10.71 -2.30
CA PHE A 60 29.66 -10.15 -1.97
C PHE A 60 29.85 -10.08 -0.45
N LEU A 61 28.87 -9.55 0.31
CA LEU A 61 28.93 -9.45 1.77
C LEU A 61 29.06 -10.83 2.45
N SER A 62 28.32 -11.84 2.00
CA SER A 62 28.37 -13.19 2.58
C SER A 62 29.69 -13.92 2.29
N ARG A 63 30.32 -13.63 1.15
CA ARG A 63 31.54 -14.32 0.67
C ARG A 63 32.82 -13.55 0.94
N PHE A 64 32.72 -12.31 1.41
CA PHE A 64 33.89 -11.51 1.76
C PHE A 64 34.70 -12.15 2.88
N ARG A 65 36.00 -12.19 2.71
CA ARG A 65 37.00 -12.60 3.72
C ARG A 65 38.18 -11.67 3.61
N GLU A 66 38.69 -11.17 4.75
CA GLU A 66 39.76 -10.18 4.79
C GLU A 66 41.05 -10.68 4.08
N ASN A 67 41.32 -11.97 4.18
CA ASN A 67 42.50 -12.58 3.51
C ASN A 67 42.38 -12.66 1.98
N LEU A 68 41.19 -12.44 1.42
CA LEU A 68 40.92 -12.43 -0.03
C LEU A 68 40.80 -11.03 -0.60
N ALA A 69 40.76 -10.03 0.27
CA ALA A 69 40.43 -8.66 -0.08
C ALA A 69 41.69 -7.79 -0.19
N ASN A 70 41.67 -6.87 -1.13
CA ASN A 70 42.56 -5.71 -1.17
C ASN A 70 41.87 -4.52 -0.46
N ASP A 71 42.57 -3.39 -0.30
CA ASP A 71 42.07 -2.20 0.38
C ASP A 71 40.77 -1.68 -0.23
N GLU A 72 40.62 -1.75 -1.55
CA GLU A 72 39.42 -1.32 -2.26
C GLU A 72 38.20 -2.19 -1.91
N LEU A 73 38.35 -3.52 -1.94
CA LEU A 73 37.30 -4.47 -1.58
C LEU A 73 36.91 -4.34 -0.10
N SER A 74 37.91 -4.12 0.77
CA SER A 74 37.70 -3.92 2.21
C SER A 74 36.94 -2.61 2.51
N MET A 75 37.23 -1.55 1.76
CA MET A 75 36.51 -0.28 1.86
C MET A 75 35.06 -0.46 1.41
N LYS A 76 34.81 -1.08 0.26
CA LYS A 76 33.47 -1.39 -0.24
C LYS A 76 32.66 -2.25 0.73
N TYR A 77 33.29 -3.25 1.35
CA TYR A 77 32.65 -4.09 2.36
C TYR A 77 32.16 -3.27 3.56
N ARG A 78 33.01 -2.36 4.08
CA ARG A 78 32.64 -1.47 5.19
C ARG A 78 31.56 -0.46 4.81
N ASP A 79 31.62 0.10 3.60
CA ASP A 79 30.61 1.03 3.10
C ASP A 79 29.23 0.33 3.03
N PHE A 80 29.16 -0.90 2.52
CA PHE A 80 27.90 -1.64 2.46
C PHE A 80 27.35 -2.04 3.83
N LEU A 81 28.22 -2.41 4.77
CA LEU A 81 27.79 -2.66 6.16
C LEU A 81 27.27 -1.40 6.85
N ALA A 82 27.80 -0.24 6.48
CA ALA A 82 27.32 1.05 6.97
C ALA A 82 26.03 1.56 6.26
N GLY A 83 25.47 0.78 5.34
CA GLY A 83 24.29 1.16 4.57
C GLY A 83 24.56 2.19 3.45
N ASN A 84 25.83 2.47 3.15
CA ASN A 84 26.23 3.40 2.10
C ASN A 84 26.23 2.73 0.72
N PHE A 85 25.06 2.59 0.12
CA PHE A 85 24.91 2.01 -1.23
C PHE A 85 25.03 3.05 -2.35
N SER A 86 25.21 4.33 -2.03
CA SER A 86 25.27 5.44 -2.99
C SER A 86 26.46 5.37 -3.97
N SER A 87 27.55 4.72 -3.59
CA SER A 87 28.70 4.52 -4.47
C SER A 87 28.42 3.49 -5.61
N PHE A 88 27.30 2.79 -5.56
CA PHE A 88 26.85 1.89 -6.61
C PHE A 88 25.95 2.58 -7.66
N ALA A 89 25.31 3.69 -7.30
CA ALA A 89 24.43 4.43 -8.20
C ALA A 89 25.19 5.20 -9.31
N SER A 90 26.51 5.34 -9.18
CA SER A 90 27.32 6.15 -10.11
C SER A 90 28.23 5.34 -11.06
N SER A 91 28.31 4.02 -10.94
CA SER A 91 29.00 3.17 -11.93
C SER A 91 27.99 2.22 -12.57
N SER A 92 27.38 2.69 -13.68
CA SER A 92 26.61 1.87 -14.61
C SER A 92 25.95 0.67 -13.92
N ALA A 93 24.76 0.92 -13.30
CA ALA A 93 23.79 -0.17 -13.25
C ALA A 93 23.94 -0.86 -14.62
N PRO A 94 24.17 -2.19 -14.70
CA PRO A 94 24.02 -2.82 -15.98
C PRO A 94 22.67 -2.33 -16.47
N SER A 95 22.68 -1.46 -17.48
CA SER A 95 21.49 -1.26 -18.27
C SER A 95 21.27 -2.65 -18.83
N PHE A 96 20.48 -3.44 -18.13
CA PHE A 96 19.87 -4.60 -18.71
C PHE A 96 18.95 -4.01 -19.77
N VAL A 97 19.56 -3.69 -20.91
CA VAL A 97 18.83 -3.46 -22.14
C VAL A 97 18.47 -4.86 -22.59
N PRO A 98 17.22 -5.30 -22.43
CA PRO A 98 16.80 -6.56 -23.00
C PRO A 98 17.08 -6.41 -24.51
N THR A 99 17.86 -7.32 -25.07
CA THR A 99 18.03 -7.46 -26.51
C THR A 99 16.70 -7.93 -27.11
N GLY A 100 15.88 -6.99 -27.47
CA GLY A 100 14.48 -7.07 -27.87
C GLY A 100 13.73 -5.97 -27.13
N SER A 101 12.87 -5.21 -27.79
CA SER A 101 12.14 -4.12 -27.19
C SER A 101 11.22 -4.59 -26.05
N ALA A 102 11.78 -4.77 -24.86
CA ALA A 102 10.99 -5.04 -23.68
C ALA A 102 10.14 -3.80 -23.42
N ALA A 103 8.85 -3.99 -23.35
CA ALA A 103 7.94 -2.89 -23.04
C ALA A 103 8.23 -2.39 -21.61
N LYS A 104 8.27 -1.05 -21.46
CA LYS A 104 8.58 -0.38 -20.21
C LYS A 104 7.29 0.11 -19.56
N ILE A 105 7.12 -0.17 -18.29
CA ILE A 105 6.01 0.32 -17.47
C ILE A 105 6.56 1.29 -16.44
N ALA A 106 6.08 2.52 -16.42
CA ALA A 106 6.40 3.51 -15.40
C ALA A 106 5.54 3.24 -14.15
N VAL A 107 6.13 3.26 -12.96
CA VAL A 107 5.41 3.19 -11.68
C VAL A 107 5.61 4.50 -10.95
N LEU A 108 4.55 5.30 -10.83
CA LEU A 108 4.59 6.66 -10.27
C LEU A 108 4.32 6.60 -8.77
N ILE A 109 5.28 6.98 -7.93
CA ILE A 109 5.16 6.85 -6.47
C ILE A 109 5.26 8.20 -5.77
N PRO A 110 4.13 8.87 -5.46
CA PRO A 110 4.09 10.09 -4.66
C PRO A 110 4.25 9.77 -3.16
N GLN A 111 5.48 9.68 -2.68
CA GLN A 111 5.84 9.12 -1.37
C GLN A 111 5.13 9.78 -0.18
N LYS A 112 5.01 11.11 -0.16
CA LYS A 112 4.33 11.84 0.93
C LYS A 112 2.81 11.68 0.87
N THR A 113 2.24 11.49 -0.32
CA THR A 113 0.80 11.29 -0.51
C THR A 113 0.39 9.89 -0.07
N ILE A 114 1.04 8.84 -0.60
CA ILE A 114 0.66 7.45 -0.32
C ILE A 114 1.38 6.84 0.88
N LYS A 115 2.41 7.52 1.43
CA LYS A 115 3.10 7.15 2.69
C LYS A 115 3.58 5.70 2.71
N SER A 116 3.15 4.91 3.70
CA SER A 116 3.51 3.49 3.84
C SER A 116 3.10 2.63 2.64
N TYR A 117 2.09 3.03 1.88
CA TYR A 117 1.71 2.33 0.64
C TYR A 117 2.78 2.39 -0.45
N SER A 118 3.76 3.31 -0.38
CA SER A 118 4.90 3.35 -1.31
C SER A 118 5.64 2.01 -1.34
N VAL A 119 5.89 1.43 -0.16
CA VAL A 119 6.56 0.12 -0.01
C VAL A 119 5.65 -1.00 -0.53
N ILE A 120 4.35 -0.96 -0.20
CA ILE A 120 3.38 -1.95 -0.65
C ILE A 120 3.31 -1.97 -2.18
N VAL A 121 3.18 -0.80 -2.82
CA VAL A 121 3.16 -0.68 -4.29
C VAL A 121 4.45 -1.26 -4.90
N SER A 122 5.61 -0.84 -4.40
CA SER A 122 6.89 -1.33 -4.92
C SER A 122 7.04 -2.84 -4.78
N ASN A 123 6.75 -3.38 -3.61
CA ASN A 123 6.85 -4.81 -3.33
C ASN A 123 5.82 -5.62 -4.14
N SER A 124 4.62 -5.08 -4.38
CA SER A 124 3.60 -5.69 -5.22
C SER A 124 4.08 -5.83 -6.68
N ILE A 125 4.66 -4.78 -7.24
CA ILE A 125 5.23 -4.81 -8.60
C ILE A 125 6.36 -5.83 -8.71
N ILE A 126 7.25 -5.88 -7.73
CA ILE A 126 8.36 -6.83 -7.69
C ILE A 126 7.85 -8.27 -7.55
N ALA A 127 6.88 -8.51 -6.65
CA ALA A 127 6.29 -9.82 -6.42
C ALA A 127 5.59 -10.36 -7.69
N TYR A 128 4.81 -9.50 -8.34
CA TYR A 128 4.18 -9.82 -9.62
C TYR A 128 5.23 -10.18 -10.67
N SER A 129 6.26 -9.35 -10.83
CA SER A 129 7.31 -9.58 -11.83
C SER A 129 8.07 -10.88 -11.59
N ALA A 130 8.28 -11.27 -10.32
CA ALA A 130 8.90 -12.53 -9.94
C ALA A 130 8.00 -13.73 -10.26
N ALA A 131 6.68 -13.64 -10.03
CA ALA A 131 5.73 -14.69 -10.33
C ALA A 131 5.51 -14.87 -11.84
N ALA A 132 5.34 -13.78 -12.56
CA ALA A 132 4.96 -13.78 -13.98
C ALA A 132 6.10 -14.18 -14.91
N LYS A 133 7.38 -14.05 -14.49
CA LYS A 133 8.57 -14.37 -15.31
C LYS A 133 8.54 -13.71 -16.70
N ASN A 134 7.88 -12.55 -16.80
CA ASN A 134 7.67 -11.88 -18.08
C ASN A 134 8.84 -10.94 -18.44
N LYS A 135 8.80 -10.43 -19.69
CA LYS A 135 9.84 -9.55 -20.24
C LYS A 135 9.54 -8.04 -20.01
N ALA A 136 8.48 -7.69 -19.28
CA ALA A 136 8.18 -6.30 -19.03
C ALA A 136 9.14 -5.74 -17.95
N LEU A 137 9.64 -4.54 -18.18
CA LEU A 137 10.49 -3.81 -17.25
C LEU A 137 9.65 -2.73 -16.54
N ALA A 138 9.50 -2.85 -15.22
CA ALA A 138 8.93 -1.79 -14.40
C ALA A 138 10.04 -0.85 -13.91
N GLN A 139 9.86 0.45 -14.10
CA GLN A 139 10.75 1.49 -13.60
C GLN A 139 10.00 2.39 -12.62
N PHE A 140 10.57 2.57 -11.43
CA PHE A 140 9.97 3.38 -10.37
C PHE A 140 10.38 4.84 -10.49
N PHE A 141 9.40 5.72 -10.49
CA PHE A 141 9.55 7.17 -10.44
C PHE A 141 9.07 7.65 -9.07
N LEU A 142 10.04 7.85 -8.18
CA LEU A 142 9.79 8.30 -6.81
C LEU A 142 9.78 9.82 -6.76
N PHE A 143 8.77 10.43 -6.16
CA PHE A 143 8.66 11.87 -5.98
C PHE A 143 7.91 12.20 -4.69
N ASP A 144 8.02 13.45 -4.24
CA ASP A 144 7.54 13.87 -2.93
C ASP A 144 6.02 13.73 -2.80
N ASP A 145 5.28 14.49 -3.57
CA ASP A 145 3.82 14.52 -3.55
C ASP A 145 3.23 14.79 -4.95
N GLU A 146 1.91 14.72 -5.05
CA GLU A 146 1.19 14.84 -6.32
C GLU A 146 1.33 16.21 -7.00
N SER A 147 1.73 17.26 -6.28
CA SER A 147 2.00 18.58 -6.89
C SER A 147 3.18 18.53 -7.87
N ASN A 148 4.07 17.57 -7.68
CA ASN A 148 5.27 17.39 -8.50
C ASN A 148 5.06 16.41 -9.68
N ILE A 149 3.85 15.86 -9.85
CA ILE A 149 3.60 14.80 -10.85
C ILE A 149 3.85 15.30 -12.28
N GLY A 150 3.60 16.56 -12.59
CA GLY A 150 3.80 17.13 -13.92
C GLY A 150 5.25 16.97 -14.42
N SER A 151 6.24 17.28 -13.58
CA SER A 151 7.66 17.10 -13.94
C SER A 151 8.05 15.63 -14.11
N VAL A 152 7.41 14.74 -13.37
CA VAL A 152 7.61 13.29 -13.49
C VAL A 152 7.01 12.78 -14.80
N LEU A 153 5.83 13.26 -15.18
CA LEU A 153 5.16 12.89 -16.44
C LEU A 153 5.96 13.34 -17.66
N GLU A 154 6.55 14.54 -17.62
CA GLU A 154 7.46 15.00 -18.68
C GLU A 154 8.68 14.06 -18.83
N ASN A 155 9.23 13.62 -17.70
CA ASN A 155 10.35 12.66 -17.71
C ASN A 155 9.93 11.28 -18.24
N VAL A 156 8.75 10.77 -17.83
CA VAL A 156 8.17 9.52 -18.32
C VAL A 156 7.96 9.59 -19.85
N LEU A 157 7.40 10.70 -20.33
CA LEU A 157 7.18 10.93 -21.76
C LEU A 157 8.52 11.00 -22.54
N ALA A 158 9.49 11.77 -22.03
CA ALA A 158 10.80 11.92 -22.64
C ALA A 158 11.59 10.60 -22.73
N GLN A 159 11.38 9.67 -21.78
CA GLN A 159 11.99 8.33 -21.78
C GLN A 159 11.22 7.31 -22.64
N GLY A 160 10.12 7.71 -23.29
CA GLY A 160 9.34 6.88 -24.21
C GLY A 160 8.53 5.77 -23.53
N PHE A 161 8.01 5.99 -22.33
CA PHE A 161 7.07 5.07 -21.70
C PHE A 161 5.69 5.22 -22.29
N ASN A 162 5.04 4.09 -22.61
CA ASN A 162 3.68 4.04 -23.12
C ASN A 162 2.67 3.55 -22.07
N TYR A 163 3.14 3.05 -20.94
CA TYR A 163 2.31 2.49 -19.88
C TYR A 163 2.75 3.02 -18.52
N ALA A 164 1.80 3.37 -17.67
CA ALA A 164 2.07 3.84 -16.32
C ALA A 164 1.09 3.26 -15.30
N ILE A 165 1.59 2.83 -14.15
CA ILE A 165 0.81 2.55 -12.95
C ILE A 165 0.93 3.75 -12.03
N ALA A 166 -0.19 4.38 -11.72
CA ALA A 166 -0.27 5.64 -10.99
C ALA A 166 -1.14 5.49 -9.73
N PRO A 167 -0.58 5.06 -8.58
CA PRO A 167 -1.29 5.03 -7.31
C PRO A 167 -1.45 6.45 -6.75
N ILE A 168 -2.36 7.21 -7.33
CA ILE A 168 -2.63 8.62 -7.05
C ILE A 168 -4.00 8.84 -6.41
N THR A 169 -4.24 10.05 -5.94
CA THR A 169 -5.55 10.52 -5.50
C THR A 169 -6.26 11.30 -6.64
N ASP A 170 -7.52 11.66 -6.39
CA ASP A 170 -8.31 12.48 -7.32
C ASP A 170 -7.68 13.87 -7.61
N ALA A 171 -6.79 14.35 -6.73
CA ALA A 171 -6.10 15.64 -6.92
C ALA A 171 -5.14 15.64 -8.11
N ALA A 172 -4.56 14.49 -8.46
CA ALA A 172 -3.59 14.39 -9.58
C ALA A 172 -4.24 13.95 -10.90
N LEU A 173 -5.54 13.59 -10.90
CA LEU A 173 -6.21 13.10 -12.11
C LEU A 173 -6.19 14.10 -13.26
N GLU A 174 -6.40 15.38 -12.97
CA GLU A 174 -6.38 16.43 -13.99
C GLU A 174 -5.04 16.48 -14.75
N GLN A 175 -3.94 16.24 -14.03
CA GLN A 175 -2.61 16.29 -14.60
C GLN A 175 -2.32 15.10 -15.52
N ILE A 176 -2.74 13.87 -15.14
CA ILE A 176 -2.57 12.70 -16.01
C ILE A 176 -3.58 12.66 -17.16
N ALA A 177 -4.71 13.38 -17.04
CA ALA A 177 -5.73 13.51 -18.07
C ALA A 177 -5.39 14.60 -19.13
N ASP A 178 -4.26 15.31 -18.98
CA ASP A 178 -3.82 16.32 -19.93
C ASP A 178 -3.53 15.68 -21.31
N GLU A 179 -3.98 16.34 -22.38
CA GLU A 179 -3.82 15.90 -23.77
C GLU A 179 -2.38 15.56 -24.18
N ARG A 180 -1.38 16.17 -23.52
CA ARG A 180 0.04 15.89 -23.75
C ARG A 180 0.40 14.44 -23.47
N TYR A 181 -0.32 13.78 -22.56
CA TYR A 181 -0.04 12.42 -22.10
C TYR A 181 -1.00 11.37 -22.67
N LYS A 182 -1.85 11.71 -23.63
CA LYS A 182 -2.79 10.77 -24.28
C LYS A 182 -2.13 9.54 -24.93
N GLY A 183 -0.84 9.62 -25.22
CA GLY A 183 -0.05 8.49 -25.72
C GLY A 183 0.41 7.51 -24.63
N ILE A 184 0.18 7.82 -23.37
CA ILE A 184 0.50 6.95 -22.23
C ILE A 184 -0.81 6.34 -21.71
N PHE A 185 -0.87 5.03 -21.61
CA PHE A 185 -1.95 4.35 -20.92
C PHE A 185 -1.68 4.37 -19.40
N PHE A 186 -2.60 4.96 -18.65
CA PHE A 186 -2.53 5.04 -17.19
C PHE A 186 -3.44 4.02 -16.54
N TYR A 187 -2.92 3.25 -15.61
CA TYR A 187 -3.70 2.45 -14.68
C TYR A 187 -3.64 3.06 -13.27
N VAL A 188 -4.81 3.36 -12.70
CA VAL A 188 -4.96 4.02 -11.40
C VAL A 188 -5.54 3.05 -10.38
N PRO A 189 -4.72 2.33 -9.58
CA PRO A 189 -5.18 1.27 -8.68
C PRO A 189 -5.92 1.78 -7.43
N THR A 190 -5.83 3.05 -7.14
CA THR A 190 -6.30 3.66 -5.88
C THR A 190 -7.65 4.35 -5.98
N LEU A 191 -8.16 4.57 -7.18
CA LEU A 191 -9.42 5.26 -7.43
C LEU A 191 -10.40 4.38 -8.19
N HIS A 192 -11.68 4.49 -7.84
CA HIS A 192 -12.79 3.95 -8.60
C HIS A 192 -13.33 5.03 -9.56
N ALA A 193 -13.73 4.64 -10.77
CA ALA A 193 -14.20 5.58 -11.80
C ALA A 193 -15.34 6.47 -11.32
N SER A 194 -16.27 5.97 -10.49
CA SER A 194 -17.37 6.77 -9.93
C SER A 194 -16.93 7.97 -9.06
N LEU A 195 -15.68 7.98 -8.63
CA LEU A 195 -15.08 9.07 -7.84
C LEU A 195 -14.21 9.99 -8.70
N ALA A 196 -13.96 9.59 -9.95
CA ALA A 196 -13.13 10.35 -10.87
C ALA A 196 -13.89 11.55 -11.46
N ARG A 197 -13.22 12.69 -11.50
CA ARG A 197 -13.75 13.90 -12.15
C ARG A 197 -13.44 13.94 -13.64
N TYR A 198 -12.45 13.17 -14.07
CA TYR A 198 -11.94 13.15 -15.44
C TYR A 198 -11.93 11.70 -15.93
N GLU A 199 -12.62 11.46 -17.03
CA GLU A 199 -12.59 10.20 -17.76
C GLU A 199 -11.90 10.42 -19.10
N GLN A 200 -10.86 9.64 -19.35
CA GLN A 200 -10.12 9.65 -20.61
C GLN A 200 -9.95 8.21 -21.11
N PRO A 201 -9.98 7.96 -22.42
CA PRO A 201 -9.86 6.60 -22.96
C PRO A 201 -8.56 5.87 -22.61
N ASN A 202 -7.53 6.63 -22.26
CA ASN A 202 -6.21 6.10 -21.84
C ASN A 202 -6.06 5.96 -20.34
N ILE A 203 -7.13 6.12 -19.54
CA ILE A 203 -7.11 5.94 -18.09
C ILE A 203 -8.03 4.79 -17.68
N LEU A 204 -7.48 3.79 -17.00
CA LEU A 204 -8.22 2.67 -16.42
C LEU A 204 -8.12 2.75 -14.89
N PHE A 205 -9.26 2.69 -14.23
CA PHE A 205 -9.38 2.72 -12.77
C PHE A 205 -9.47 1.31 -12.20
N GLY A 206 -8.67 1.02 -11.18
CA GLY A 206 -8.62 -0.26 -10.48
C GLY A 206 -9.02 -0.19 -9.01
N GLY A 207 -9.50 0.96 -8.53
CA GLY A 207 -9.89 1.12 -7.14
C GLY A 207 -11.10 0.27 -6.76
N VAL A 208 -11.17 -0.07 -5.47
CA VAL A 208 -12.25 -0.86 -4.88
C VAL A 208 -13.60 -0.13 -5.06
N ASP A 209 -14.62 -0.87 -5.49
CA ASP A 209 -16.01 -0.39 -5.56
C ASP A 209 -16.67 -0.36 -4.18
N TYR A 210 -16.32 0.64 -3.40
CA TYR A 210 -16.94 0.84 -2.08
C TYR A 210 -18.44 1.15 -2.15
N ASP A 211 -18.90 1.76 -3.24
CA ASP A 211 -20.32 2.04 -3.46
C ASP A 211 -21.11 0.75 -3.62
N GLY A 212 -20.60 -0.17 -4.43
CA GLY A 212 -21.16 -1.52 -4.59
C GLY A 212 -21.10 -2.33 -3.30
N GLN A 213 -20.01 -2.22 -2.53
CA GLN A 213 -19.90 -2.88 -1.22
C GLN A 213 -20.94 -2.37 -0.22
N ILE A 214 -21.13 -1.04 -0.12
CA ILE A 214 -22.14 -0.44 0.75
C ILE A 214 -23.55 -0.88 0.33
N ARG A 215 -23.83 -0.90 -0.99
CA ARG A 215 -25.11 -1.37 -1.53
C ARG A 215 -25.38 -2.81 -1.15
N SER A 216 -24.41 -3.69 -1.35
CA SER A 216 -24.54 -5.12 -1.02
C SER A 216 -24.74 -5.35 0.47
N LEU A 217 -24.05 -4.59 1.33
CA LEU A 217 -24.24 -4.65 2.78
C LEU A 217 -25.60 -4.13 3.19
N SER A 218 -26.08 -3.01 2.61
CA SER A 218 -27.40 -2.44 2.90
C SER A 218 -28.52 -3.42 2.56
N GLN A 219 -28.38 -4.20 1.48
CA GLN A 219 -29.35 -5.23 1.10
C GLN A 219 -29.44 -6.41 2.09
N LYS A 220 -28.41 -6.63 2.91
CA LYS A 220 -28.40 -7.65 3.96
C LYS A 220 -29.01 -7.17 5.28
N THR A 221 -29.61 -5.99 5.29
CA THR A 221 -30.22 -5.38 6.47
C THR A 221 -31.67 -4.94 6.21
N ASP A 222 -32.40 -4.81 7.27
CA ASP A 222 -33.75 -4.24 7.31
C ASP A 222 -33.83 -3.19 8.44
N GLY A 223 -34.60 -2.16 8.23
CA GLY A 223 -34.86 -1.12 9.21
C GLY A 223 -33.82 0.02 9.21
N LYS A 224 -33.51 0.54 10.38
CA LYS A 224 -32.67 1.72 10.53
C LYS A 224 -31.23 1.44 10.15
N ILE A 225 -30.62 2.39 9.44
CA ILE A 225 -29.19 2.40 9.14
C ILE A 225 -28.54 3.58 9.88
N ALA A 226 -27.37 3.32 10.44
CA ALA A 226 -26.50 4.33 10.99
C ALA A 226 -25.10 4.18 10.41
N SER A 227 -24.29 5.22 10.49
CA SER A 227 -22.91 5.17 9.99
C SER A 227 -22.00 6.02 10.87
N ILE A 228 -20.84 5.47 11.21
CA ILE A 228 -19.81 6.12 12.00
C ILE A 228 -18.55 6.23 11.16
N SER A 229 -17.98 7.43 11.04
CA SER A 229 -16.64 7.63 10.50
C SER A 229 -15.67 8.14 11.56
N ASP A 230 -14.37 7.96 11.33
CA ASP A 230 -13.30 8.47 12.20
C ASP A 230 -12.80 9.86 11.81
N GLY A 231 -13.46 10.51 10.83
CA GLY A 231 -13.08 11.81 10.30
C GLY A 231 -11.91 11.76 9.31
N SER A 232 -11.31 10.59 9.05
CA SER A 232 -10.32 10.43 7.98
C SER A 232 -10.93 10.67 6.60
N ARG A 233 -10.09 10.94 5.59
CA ARG A 233 -10.55 11.15 4.22
C ARG A 233 -11.38 9.97 3.71
N LEU A 234 -10.89 8.74 3.90
CA LEU A 234 -11.60 7.53 3.50
C LEU A 234 -12.89 7.33 4.31
N GLY A 235 -12.82 7.42 5.65
CA GLY A 235 -14.00 7.28 6.50
C GLY A 235 -15.08 8.29 6.19
N SER A 236 -14.71 9.55 5.93
CA SER A 236 -15.66 10.61 5.54
C SER A 236 -16.27 10.37 4.16
N MET A 237 -15.48 9.87 3.21
CA MET A 237 -15.97 9.47 1.89
C MET A 237 -16.98 8.34 2.00
N LEU A 238 -16.66 7.26 2.72
CA LEU A 238 -17.57 6.13 2.94
C LEU A 238 -18.85 6.54 3.66
N ASN A 239 -18.73 7.40 4.66
CA ASN A 239 -19.91 7.94 5.39
C ASN A 239 -20.86 8.71 4.45
N ARG A 240 -20.30 9.48 3.51
CA ARG A 240 -21.07 10.17 2.47
C ARG A 240 -21.76 9.19 1.52
N GLN A 241 -21.07 8.11 1.11
CA GLN A 241 -21.64 7.08 0.24
C GLN A 241 -22.82 6.36 0.93
N VAL A 242 -22.68 6.05 2.23
CA VAL A 242 -23.80 5.50 3.01
C VAL A 242 -24.99 6.46 3.00
N ALA A 243 -24.77 7.75 3.21
CA ALA A 243 -25.85 8.75 3.21
C ALA A 243 -26.53 8.90 1.84
N LEU A 244 -25.77 8.83 0.75
CA LEU A 244 -26.33 8.90 -0.60
C LEU A 244 -27.24 7.71 -0.92
N GLN A 245 -26.89 6.51 -0.45
CA GLN A 245 -27.67 5.30 -0.68
C GLN A 245 -28.79 5.09 0.35
N ASN A 246 -28.65 5.69 1.53
CA ASN A 246 -29.59 5.58 2.64
C ASN A 246 -29.85 6.97 3.21
N PRO A 247 -30.75 7.77 2.59
CA PRO A 247 -30.97 9.19 2.98
C PRO A 247 -31.39 9.39 4.43
N ASP A 248 -32.05 8.41 5.03
CA ASP A 248 -32.52 8.46 6.42
C ASP A 248 -31.46 7.91 7.42
N ALA A 249 -30.24 7.62 6.96
CA ALA A 249 -29.19 7.06 7.81
C ALA A 249 -28.76 8.08 8.89
N PHE A 250 -28.64 7.61 10.13
CA PHE A 250 -28.07 8.41 11.21
C PHE A 250 -26.54 8.45 11.08
N LEU A 251 -25.98 9.63 10.82
CA LEU A 251 -24.55 9.82 10.62
C LEU A 251 -23.88 10.36 11.89
N SER A 252 -22.70 9.82 12.20
CA SER A 252 -21.85 10.30 13.30
C SER A 252 -20.38 10.31 12.89
N VAL A 253 -19.63 11.22 13.52
CA VAL A 253 -18.17 11.26 13.42
C VAL A 253 -17.61 11.06 14.83
N ILE A 254 -16.74 10.05 14.99
CA ILE A 254 -16.06 9.75 16.24
C ILE A 254 -14.56 9.77 15.97
N GLU A 255 -13.90 10.86 16.31
CA GLU A 255 -12.47 11.06 16.04
C GLU A 255 -11.63 9.92 16.62
N THR A 256 -10.52 9.61 15.95
CA THR A 256 -9.63 8.50 16.31
C THR A 256 -9.11 8.57 17.75
N LYS A 257 -8.86 9.79 18.26
CA LYS A 257 -8.36 10.02 19.63
C LYS A 257 -9.35 9.70 20.75
N ASN A 258 -10.67 9.68 20.46
CA ASN A 258 -11.69 9.43 21.48
C ASN A 258 -11.71 7.94 21.83
N VAL A 259 -11.50 7.59 23.10
CA VAL A 259 -11.45 6.20 23.60
C VAL A 259 -12.66 5.82 24.45
N ASP A 260 -13.25 6.74 25.20
CA ASP A 260 -14.54 6.53 25.89
C ASP A 260 -15.66 7.09 25.02
N LEU A 261 -16.49 6.21 24.50
CA LEU A 261 -17.51 6.52 23.52
C LEU A 261 -18.93 6.44 24.10
N ARG A 262 -19.07 6.37 25.43
CA ARG A 262 -20.37 6.21 26.10
C ARG A 262 -21.38 7.25 25.67
N GLY A 263 -20.98 8.53 25.62
CA GLY A 263 -21.85 9.64 25.24
C GLY A 263 -22.33 9.56 23.79
N GLU A 264 -21.41 9.19 22.88
CA GLU A 264 -21.69 9.09 21.45
C GLU A 264 -22.53 7.87 21.11
N LEU A 265 -22.21 6.69 21.66
CA LEU A 265 -22.85 5.42 21.28
C LEU A 265 -24.25 5.25 21.88
N ARG A 266 -24.59 5.92 22.98
CA ARG A 266 -25.92 5.90 23.57
C ARG A 266 -26.97 6.79 22.87
N ARG A 267 -26.59 7.45 21.78
CA ARG A 267 -27.54 8.21 20.97
C ARG A 267 -28.61 7.28 20.38
N SER A 268 -29.86 7.73 20.36
CA SER A 268 -31.00 6.94 19.91
C SER A 268 -30.90 6.45 18.45
N GLY A 269 -30.09 7.12 17.63
CA GLY A 269 -29.83 6.74 16.24
C GLY A 269 -29.17 5.39 16.06
N PHE A 270 -28.43 4.89 17.07
CA PHE A 270 -27.76 3.57 17.01
C PHE A 270 -28.63 2.42 17.53
N MET A 271 -29.59 2.71 18.41
CA MET A 271 -30.43 1.67 19.01
C MET A 271 -31.30 0.98 17.96
N GLY A 272 -31.12 -0.34 17.80
CA GLY A 272 -31.82 -1.17 16.82
C GLY A 272 -31.43 -0.91 15.37
N ALA A 273 -30.36 -0.13 15.11
CA ALA A 273 -29.86 0.14 13.78
C ALA A 273 -28.83 -0.91 13.32
N SER A 274 -28.71 -1.09 12.01
CA SER A 274 -27.53 -1.67 11.38
C SER A 274 -26.51 -0.55 11.15
N VAL A 275 -25.27 -0.72 11.70
CA VAL A 275 -24.31 0.39 11.82
C VAL A 275 -23.11 0.13 10.92
N PHE A 276 -22.88 0.99 9.94
CA PHE A 276 -21.64 1.03 9.16
C PHE A 276 -20.51 1.60 10.01
N LEU A 277 -19.39 0.89 10.10
CA LEU A 277 -18.17 1.35 10.75
C LEU A 277 -17.13 1.71 9.69
N ASN A 278 -17.11 2.97 9.30
CA ASN A 278 -16.20 3.55 8.31
C ASN A 278 -14.98 4.17 9.01
N THR A 279 -14.26 3.34 9.74
CA THR A 279 -13.16 3.75 10.63
C THR A 279 -11.96 2.82 10.47
N THR A 280 -10.80 3.21 10.99
CA THR A 280 -9.66 2.28 11.08
C THR A 280 -10.06 1.01 11.83
N LEU A 281 -9.40 -0.12 11.54
CA LEU A 281 -9.68 -1.40 12.18
C LEU A 281 -9.62 -1.32 13.72
N LEU A 282 -8.62 -0.62 14.26
CA LEU A 282 -8.50 -0.42 15.71
C LEU A 282 -9.71 0.32 16.28
N LYS A 283 -10.18 1.36 15.58
CA LYS A 283 -11.36 2.13 16.01
C LYS A 283 -12.63 1.32 15.86
N THR A 284 -12.78 0.56 14.77
CA THR A 284 -13.88 -0.39 14.57
C THR A 284 -13.97 -1.39 15.73
N SER A 285 -12.83 -1.96 16.12
CA SER A 285 -12.76 -2.92 17.23
C SER A 285 -13.17 -2.30 18.56
N LEU A 286 -12.71 -1.07 18.83
CA LEU A 286 -13.08 -0.33 20.02
C LEU A 286 -14.59 -0.02 20.06
N ILE A 287 -15.18 0.43 18.94
CA ILE A 287 -16.61 0.72 18.83
C ILE A 287 -17.43 -0.55 19.04
N SER A 288 -17.06 -1.65 18.35
CA SER A 288 -17.77 -2.93 18.46
C SER A 288 -17.79 -3.47 19.90
N SER A 289 -16.68 -3.40 20.63
CA SER A 289 -16.64 -3.82 22.03
C SER A 289 -17.43 -2.89 22.94
N GLN A 290 -17.44 -1.58 22.67
CA GLN A 290 -18.19 -0.62 23.49
C GLN A 290 -19.69 -0.65 23.23
N PHE A 291 -20.17 -1.08 22.07
CA PHE A 291 -21.60 -1.40 21.89
C PHE A 291 -22.07 -2.40 22.95
N ARG A 292 -21.31 -3.47 23.17
CA ARG A 292 -21.63 -4.46 24.19
C ARG A 292 -21.47 -3.91 25.61
N VAL A 293 -20.37 -3.22 25.91
CA VAL A 293 -20.07 -2.68 27.24
C VAL A 293 -21.14 -1.67 27.71
N TYR A 294 -21.72 -0.90 26.77
CA TYR A 294 -22.70 0.13 27.09
C TYR A 294 -24.14 -0.29 26.79
N ASP A 295 -24.39 -1.57 26.55
CA ASP A 295 -25.70 -2.15 26.22
C ASP A 295 -26.39 -1.43 25.04
N VAL A 296 -25.60 -1.01 24.03
CA VAL A 296 -26.11 -0.45 22.79
C VAL A 296 -26.50 -1.60 21.85
N ASN A 297 -27.78 -1.91 21.80
CA ASN A 297 -28.29 -3.00 20.98
C ASN A 297 -28.32 -2.55 19.51
N VAL A 298 -27.26 -2.89 18.76
CA VAL A 298 -27.17 -2.73 17.31
C VAL A 298 -27.58 -4.05 16.61
N LYS A 299 -28.32 -3.95 15.52
CA LYS A 299 -28.83 -5.10 14.77
C LYS A 299 -27.70 -5.84 14.07
N LYS A 300 -26.90 -5.10 13.31
CA LYS A 300 -25.70 -5.58 12.62
C LYS A 300 -24.60 -4.53 12.65
N VAL A 301 -23.38 -4.98 12.63
CA VAL A 301 -22.21 -4.15 12.33
C VAL A 301 -21.81 -4.39 10.90
N LEU A 302 -21.70 -3.35 10.10
CA LEU A 302 -21.44 -3.41 8.67
C LEU A 302 -20.08 -2.77 8.37
N CYS A 303 -19.23 -3.47 7.68
CA CYS A 303 -17.93 -2.97 7.27
C CYS A 303 -17.68 -3.22 5.80
N THR A 304 -17.14 -2.24 5.11
CA THR A 304 -16.52 -2.47 3.80
C THR A 304 -15.17 -3.19 3.97
N GLN A 305 -14.45 -3.41 2.89
CA GLN A 305 -13.15 -4.10 2.88
C GLN A 305 -12.11 -3.51 3.86
N ILE A 306 -12.32 -2.30 4.38
CA ILE A 306 -11.42 -1.67 5.36
C ILE A 306 -11.30 -2.44 6.68
N CYS A 307 -12.28 -3.32 6.99
CA CYS A 307 -12.26 -4.17 8.17
C CYS A 307 -11.78 -5.61 7.87
N TYR A 308 -11.51 -5.93 6.63
CA TYR A 308 -11.03 -7.26 6.24
C TYR A 308 -9.54 -7.39 6.53
N ASP A 309 -9.24 -7.79 7.76
CA ASP A 309 -7.88 -7.93 8.26
C ASP A 309 -7.86 -8.99 9.38
N PRO A 310 -6.91 -9.93 9.40
CA PRO A 310 -6.81 -10.97 10.43
C PRO A 310 -6.59 -10.39 11.83
N ALA A 311 -6.05 -9.19 11.97
CA ALA A 311 -5.92 -8.52 13.26
C ALA A 311 -7.28 -8.24 13.93
N LEU A 312 -8.40 -8.27 13.20
CA LEU A 312 -9.75 -8.19 13.77
C LEU A 312 -9.96 -9.25 14.88
N PHE A 313 -9.41 -10.46 14.71
CA PHE A 313 -9.58 -11.56 15.67
C PHE A 313 -8.80 -11.37 16.96
N SER A 314 -7.69 -10.66 16.92
CA SER A 314 -6.91 -10.31 18.11
C SER A 314 -7.40 -9.03 18.80
N LEU A 315 -8.08 -8.14 18.07
CA LEU A 315 -8.56 -6.86 18.57
C LEU A 315 -10.00 -6.92 19.12
N THR A 316 -10.76 -8.00 18.81
CA THR A 316 -12.16 -8.15 19.24
C THR A 316 -12.41 -9.49 19.89
N GLN A 317 -13.37 -9.55 20.82
CA GLN A 317 -13.91 -10.83 21.29
C GLN A 317 -14.92 -11.40 20.28
N PRO A 318 -15.15 -12.72 20.26
CA PRO A 318 -16.15 -13.32 19.37
C PRO A 318 -17.55 -12.69 19.50
N SER A 319 -17.95 -12.29 20.71
CA SER A 319 -19.22 -11.60 20.96
C SER A 319 -19.29 -10.20 20.33
N ASP A 320 -18.16 -9.51 20.17
CA ASP A 320 -18.12 -8.14 19.62
C ASP A 320 -18.29 -8.11 18.11
N ARG A 321 -18.07 -9.24 17.44
CA ARG A 321 -18.15 -9.40 15.99
C ARG A 321 -19.21 -10.43 15.52
N ALA A 322 -19.99 -10.98 16.44
CA ALA A 322 -20.97 -12.04 16.12
C ALA A 322 -22.02 -11.61 15.09
N ASN A 323 -22.39 -10.32 15.07
CA ASN A 323 -23.37 -9.76 14.12
C ASN A 323 -22.67 -8.87 13.05
N MET A 324 -21.36 -9.02 12.84
CA MET A 324 -20.61 -8.24 11.87
C MET A 324 -20.71 -8.88 10.47
N LEU A 325 -20.90 -8.05 9.45
CA LEU A 325 -20.78 -8.40 8.04
C LEU A 325 -19.71 -7.52 7.40
N ILE A 326 -18.86 -8.14 6.58
CA ILE A 326 -17.77 -7.45 5.89
C ILE A 326 -17.88 -7.72 4.40
N ALA A 327 -17.92 -6.65 3.59
CA ALA A 327 -17.86 -6.78 2.15
C ALA A 327 -16.40 -6.77 1.68
N ILE A 328 -16.06 -7.69 0.76
CA ILE A 328 -14.75 -7.78 0.12
C ILE A 328 -14.89 -7.82 -1.40
N SER A 329 -13.82 -7.45 -2.09
CA SER A 329 -13.75 -7.45 -3.57
C SER A 329 -12.76 -8.48 -4.12
N PHE A 330 -11.89 -9.06 -3.31
CA PHE A 330 -10.83 -9.97 -3.74
C PHE A 330 -10.97 -11.32 -3.05
N SER A 331 -11.28 -12.36 -3.80
CA SER A 331 -11.53 -13.69 -3.23
C SER A 331 -10.63 -14.78 -3.82
N ASP A 332 -10.46 -14.78 -5.13
CA ASP A 332 -9.75 -15.83 -5.83
C ASP A 332 -8.36 -15.33 -6.23
N ILE A 333 -7.33 -15.71 -5.45
CA ILE A 333 -5.95 -15.27 -5.65
C ILE A 333 -5.11 -16.48 -6.03
N ASP A 334 -4.34 -16.35 -7.12
CA ASP A 334 -3.38 -17.35 -7.55
C ASP A 334 -2.36 -17.65 -6.45
N GLU A 335 -2.15 -18.94 -6.15
CA GLU A 335 -1.28 -19.37 -5.05
C GLU A 335 0.20 -18.99 -5.25
N ASN A 336 0.69 -19.01 -6.49
CA ASN A 336 2.07 -18.63 -6.80
C ASN A 336 2.27 -17.12 -6.61
N LEU A 337 1.28 -16.32 -7.03
CA LEU A 337 1.29 -14.88 -6.81
C LEU A 337 1.23 -14.56 -5.31
N LEU A 338 0.36 -15.25 -4.56
CA LEU A 338 0.25 -15.10 -3.11
C LEU A 338 1.56 -15.44 -2.38
N ALA A 339 2.23 -16.53 -2.79
CA ALA A 339 3.50 -16.94 -2.21
C ALA A 339 4.60 -15.91 -2.46
N ASN A 340 4.73 -15.40 -3.69
CA ASN A 340 5.71 -14.36 -4.03
C ASN A 340 5.43 -13.04 -3.30
N ALA A 341 4.16 -12.64 -3.19
CA ALA A 341 3.74 -11.45 -2.42
C ALA A 341 4.17 -11.57 -0.95
N LYS A 342 3.91 -12.72 -0.33
CA LYS A 342 4.25 -13.00 1.07
C LYS A 342 5.75 -12.96 1.34
N LEU A 343 6.59 -13.43 0.42
CA LEU A 343 8.06 -13.34 0.53
C LEU A 343 8.56 -11.90 0.60
N LEU A 344 7.83 -10.95 0.02
CA LEU A 344 8.14 -9.52 0.03
C LEU A 344 7.35 -8.74 1.09
N GLY A 345 6.70 -9.45 2.02
CA GLY A 345 5.94 -8.83 3.11
C GLY A 345 4.63 -8.16 2.65
N VAL A 346 4.10 -8.54 1.48
CA VAL A 346 2.80 -8.07 0.97
C VAL A 346 1.73 -9.10 1.28
N ASP A 347 0.73 -8.70 2.04
CA ASP A 347 -0.43 -9.53 2.30
C ASP A 347 -1.50 -9.30 1.23
N LEU A 348 -1.35 -9.98 0.10
CA LEU A 348 -2.19 -9.79 -1.08
C LEU A 348 -3.68 -10.07 -0.81
N LYS A 349 -3.98 -10.92 0.17
CA LYS A 349 -5.35 -11.28 0.53
C LYS A 349 -6.09 -10.13 1.25
N TYR A 350 -5.38 -9.39 2.09
CA TYR A 350 -5.98 -8.39 2.96
C TYR A 350 -5.65 -6.95 2.57
N ASP A 351 -4.61 -6.75 1.77
CA ASP A 351 -4.20 -5.41 1.37
C ASP A 351 -5.00 -4.91 0.16
N ARG A 352 -5.81 -3.87 0.40
CA ARG A 352 -6.69 -3.26 -0.61
C ARG A 352 -5.96 -2.49 -1.72
N VAL A 353 -4.65 -2.26 -1.58
CA VAL A 353 -3.82 -1.57 -2.59
C VAL A 353 -2.99 -2.55 -3.39
N ALA A 354 -2.46 -3.58 -2.73
CA ALA A 354 -1.59 -4.56 -3.35
C ALA A 354 -2.27 -5.32 -4.49
N TYR A 355 -3.48 -5.81 -4.27
CA TYR A 355 -4.23 -6.56 -5.27
C TYR A 355 -4.51 -5.72 -6.53
N PRO A 356 -5.11 -4.51 -6.45
CA PRO A 356 -5.29 -3.66 -7.61
C PRO A 356 -4.00 -3.31 -8.34
N VAL A 357 -2.89 -3.09 -7.62
CA VAL A 357 -1.59 -2.79 -8.24
C VAL A 357 -1.09 -3.96 -9.08
N MET A 358 -1.17 -5.18 -8.56
CA MET A 358 -0.76 -6.37 -9.30
C MET A 358 -1.68 -6.65 -10.48
N PHE A 359 -3.00 -6.45 -10.33
CA PHE A 359 -3.94 -6.51 -11.44
C PHE A 359 -3.53 -5.55 -12.58
N GLY A 360 -3.13 -4.32 -12.24
CA GLY A 360 -2.70 -3.35 -13.24
C GLY A 360 -1.47 -3.79 -14.03
N MET A 361 -0.50 -4.43 -13.37
CA MET A 361 0.64 -5.04 -14.04
C MET A 361 0.18 -6.15 -15.00
N ASP A 362 -0.65 -7.06 -14.50
CA ASP A 362 -1.19 -8.18 -15.26
C ASP A 362 -1.96 -7.69 -16.50
N TYR A 363 -2.85 -6.75 -16.29
CA TYR A 363 -3.68 -6.18 -17.37
C TYR A 363 -2.84 -5.52 -18.46
N ILE A 364 -1.86 -4.71 -18.09
CA ILE A 364 -0.97 -4.05 -19.06
C ILE A 364 -0.19 -5.12 -19.85
N ILE A 365 0.35 -6.11 -19.17
CA ILE A 365 1.15 -7.15 -19.81
C ILE A 365 0.32 -8.01 -20.75
N THR A 366 -0.80 -8.55 -20.28
CA THR A 366 -1.61 -9.50 -21.03
C THR A 366 -2.39 -8.86 -22.18
N ASN A 367 -2.74 -7.57 -22.08
CA ASN A 367 -3.53 -6.90 -23.12
C ASN A 367 -2.68 -6.12 -24.12
N PHE A 368 -1.52 -5.59 -23.73
CA PHE A 368 -0.75 -4.68 -24.58
C PHE A 368 0.65 -5.16 -24.92
N ILE A 369 1.29 -5.99 -24.05
CA ILE A 369 2.70 -6.36 -24.23
C ILE A 369 2.84 -7.78 -24.76
N ASP A 370 2.22 -8.75 -24.10
CA ASP A 370 2.29 -10.17 -24.47
C ASP A 370 0.93 -10.84 -24.28
N LYS A 371 0.16 -10.92 -25.35
CA LYS A 371 -1.18 -11.54 -25.35
C LYS A 371 -1.18 -13.03 -25.04
N ASN A 372 -0.02 -13.69 -25.06
CA ASN A 372 0.14 -15.09 -24.69
C ASN A 372 0.62 -15.26 -23.24
N ALA A 373 0.86 -14.17 -22.52
CA ALA A 373 1.20 -14.25 -21.11
C ALA A 373 0.05 -14.86 -20.30
N HIS A 374 0.41 -15.65 -19.30
CA HIS A 374 -0.56 -16.17 -18.35
C HIS A 374 -1.10 -15.02 -17.48
N SER A 375 -2.44 -14.89 -17.42
CA SER A 375 -3.09 -13.96 -16.51
C SER A 375 -3.31 -14.62 -15.15
N PHE A 376 -2.96 -13.90 -14.08
CA PHE A 376 -3.21 -14.33 -12.70
C PHE A 376 -4.59 -13.89 -12.19
N PHE A 377 -5.29 -13.05 -12.94
CA PHE A 377 -6.53 -12.38 -12.50
C PHE A 377 -7.67 -12.72 -13.43
N MET A 378 -8.87 -12.81 -12.87
CA MET A 378 -10.10 -13.17 -13.58
C MET A 378 -11.07 -11.99 -13.73
N GLU A 379 -10.75 -10.85 -13.15
CA GLU A 379 -11.55 -9.64 -13.22
C GLU A 379 -11.66 -9.14 -14.65
N SER A 380 -12.87 -8.71 -15.02
CA SER A 380 -13.13 -8.05 -16.30
C SER A 380 -13.01 -6.52 -16.18
N VAL A 381 -12.90 -5.86 -17.32
CA VAL A 381 -12.94 -4.41 -17.42
C VAL A 381 -14.21 -4.01 -18.16
N SER A 382 -14.93 -3.03 -17.61
CA SER A 382 -16.10 -2.42 -18.25
C SER A 382 -15.95 -0.90 -18.27
N GLY A 383 -15.97 -0.32 -19.48
CA GLY A 383 -15.61 1.09 -19.66
C GLY A 383 -14.20 1.37 -19.17
N SER A 384 -14.04 2.33 -18.29
CA SER A 384 -12.77 2.71 -17.67
C SER A 384 -12.52 2.09 -16.28
N GLN A 385 -13.30 1.03 -15.88
CA GLN A 385 -13.25 0.48 -14.53
C GLN A 385 -13.07 -1.05 -14.51
N VAL A 386 -12.19 -1.52 -13.63
CA VAL A 386 -12.06 -2.94 -13.27
C VAL A 386 -13.28 -3.39 -12.48
N GLN A 387 -13.89 -4.51 -12.87
CA GLN A 387 -15.08 -5.07 -12.24
C GLN A 387 -14.70 -6.13 -11.23
N TYR A 388 -14.80 -5.79 -9.95
CA TYR A 388 -14.59 -6.73 -8.85
C TYR A 388 -15.91 -7.39 -8.44
N LYS A 389 -15.85 -8.67 -8.06
CA LYS A 389 -16.99 -9.39 -7.51
C LYS A 389 -17.10 -9.19 -6.01
N THR A 390 -18.04 -8.37 -5.57
CA THR A 390 -18.29 -8.20 -4.13
C THR A 390 -18.83 -9.48 -3.50
N GLN A 391 -18.20 -9.90 -2.40
CA GLN A 391 -18.66 -10.98 -1.52
C GLN A 391 -18.90 -10.46 -0.12
N ILE A 392 -19.86 -11.03 0.59
CA ILE A 392 -20.13 -10.71 2.00
C ILE A 392 -19.60 -11.82 2.87
N LEU A 393 -18.80 -11.45 3.85
CA LEU A 393 -18.21 -12.35 4.84
C LEU A 393 -18.78 -12.08 6.22
N GLN A 394 -18.85 -13.13 7.03
CA GLN A 394 -19.08 -13.04 8.46
C GLN A 394 -17.83 -13.50 9.22
N PRO A 395 -17.30 -12.73 10.15
CA PRO A 395 -16.23 -13.16 11.03
C PRO A 395 -16.74 -14.25 11.98
N THR A 396 -16.04 -15.37 12.06
CA THR A 396 -16.29 -16.46 13.01
C THR A 396 -15.40 -16.36 14.25
N LYS A 397 -15.14 -17.46 14.94
CA LYS A 397 -14.21 -17.48 16.07
C LYS A 397 -12.77 -17.20 15.63
N SER A 398 -12.35 -17.69 14.46
CA SER A 398 -10.95 -17.66 14.02
C SER A 398 -10.73 -17.38 12.54
N GLY A 399 -11.77 -17.08 11.78
CA GLY A 399 -11.68 -16.85 10.34
C GLY A 399 -12.90 -16.11 9.79
N PHE A 400 -12.93 -15.96 8.47
CA PHE A 400 -14.04 -15.36 7.74
C PHE A 400 -14.76 -16.44 6.93
N GLU A 401 -16.08 -16.43 6.95
CA GLU A 401 -16.93 -17.32 6.16
C GLU A 401 -17.81 -16.50 5.23
N ILE A 402 -18.04 -17.01 4.01
CA ILE A 402 -18.93 -16.37 3.03
C ILE A 402 -20.36 -16.53 3.51
N VAL A 403 -21.12 -15.44 3.49
CA VAL A 403 -22.57 -15.43 3.77
C VAL A 403 -23.30 -15.41 2.44
N GLU A 404 -24.13 -16.42 2.21
CA GLU A 404 -25.01 -16.51 1.04
C GLU A 404 -26.09 -15.41 1.03
#